data_626978ee185e9397d69c87c6c8f6ba56
#
_entry.id   626978ee185e9397d69c87c6c8f6ba56
#
_cell.length_a   1.000
_cell.length_b   1.000
_cell.length_c   1.000
_cell.angle_alpha   90.00
_cell.angle_beta   90.00
_cell.angle_gamma   90.00
#
_symmetry.space_group_name_H-M   'P 1'
#
loop_
_entity.id
_entity.type
_entity.pdbx_description
1 polymer ?
#
loop_
_entity_poly.entity_id
_entity_poly.type
_entity_poly.pdbx_seq_one_letter_code
_entity_poly.pdbx_strand_id
1 'polypeptide(L)'
;MTDMALTTPRTQAQPTRLRRFLRWLAGDLRTALALLVLLVLVVVAIGAPWIAPYSPTAQDINNMLASPGAGHLLGTDDLGRDIFSRLIYGAPATVYASVLAVCVAVAIGLPVGLIAGFFGGWTDDI
;
A
#
# COMPACT_ATOMS: atom_id res chain seq x y z
N MET A 1 43.52 -44.74 25.97
CA MET A 1 42.09 -44.59 26.25
C MET A 1 41.68 -43.25 25.68
N THR A 2 41.06 -43.30 24.52
CA THR A 2 40.83 -42.14 23.67
C THR A 2 39.35 -41.75 23.82
N ASP A 3 39.10 -40.65 24.53
CA ASP A 3 37.77 -40.09 24.66
C ASP A 3 37.31 -39.53 23.31
N MET A 4 36.51 -40.29 22.61
CA MET A 4 35.81 -39.88 21.41
C MET A 4 34.55 -39.11 21.82
N ALA A 5 34.72 -37.80 22.07
CA ALA A 5 33.60 -36.89 22.34
C ALA A 5 32.66 -36.88 21.14
N LEU A 6 31.51 -37.51 21.29
CA LEU A 6 30.40 -37.49 20.32
C LEU A 6 29.86 -36.06 20.26
N THR A 7 30.36 -35.27 19.34
CA THR A 7 29.77 -34.01 18.96
C THR A 7 28.44 -34.27 18.25
N THR A 8 27.34 -34.24 18.98
CA THR A 8 26.00 -34.27 18.41
C THR A 8 25.85 -33.04 17.51
N PRO A 9 25.49 -33.19 16.23
CA PRO A 9 25.22 -32.04 15.38
C PRO A 9 23.98 -31.32 15.93
N ARG A 10 24.18 -30.10 16.41
CA ARG A 10 23.05 -29.21 16.73
C ARG A 10 22.26 -28.96 15.45
N THR A 11 21.12 -29.59 15.34
CA THR A 11 20.13 -29.33 14.29
C THR A 11 19.70 -27.86 14.46
N GLN A 12 20.36 -26.96 13.76
CA GLN A 12 19.92 -25.57 13.68
C GLN A 12 18.58 -25.58 12.94
N ALA A 13 17.50 -25.40 13.67
CA ALA A 13 16.18 -25.24 13.10
C ALA A 13 16.24 -24.09 12.09
N GLN A 14 16.15 -24.43 10.81
CA GLN A 14 16.15 -23.42 9.75
C GLN A 14 14.96 -22.49 9.99
N PRO A 15 15.17 -21.18 10.07
CA PRO A 15 14.07 -20.25 10.27
C PRO A 15 13.09 -20.41 9.13
N THR A 16 11.82 -20.62 9.46
CA THR A 16 10.72 -20.74 8.51
C THR A 16 10.83 -19.60 7.48
N ARG A 17 10.53 -19.88 6.21
CA ARG A 17 10.61 -18.92 5.08
C ARG A 17 9.93 -17.58 5.42
N LEU A 18 8.84 -17.64 6.19
CA LEU A 18 8.14 -16.48 6.72
C LEU A 18 9.01 -15.62 7.66
N ARG A 19 9.75 -16.22 8.59
CA ARG A 19 10.66 -15.48 9.50
C ARG A 19 11.84 -14.83 8.76
N ARG A 20 12.31 -15.45 7.68
CA ARG A 20 13.38 -14.89 6.85
C ARG A 20 12.85 -13.71 6.03
N PHE A 21 11.64 -13.83 5.49
CA PHE A 21 10.93 -12.76 4.77
C PHE A 21 10.64 -11.58 5.71
N LEU A 22 10.10 -11.82 6.90
CA LEU A 22 9.83 -10.77 7.89
C LEU A 22 11.11 -10.07 8.39
N ARG A 23 12.23 -10.80 8.55
CA ARG A 23 13.53 -10.19 8.90
C ARG A 23 14.10 -9.36 7.76
N TRP A 24 13.93 -9.80 6.53
CA TRP A 24 14.35 -9.03 5.35
C TRP A 24 13.50 -7.74 5.21
N LEU A 25 12.19 -7.85 5.44
CA LEU A 25 11.28 -6.71 5.46
C LEU A 25 11.61 -5.68 6.57
N ALA A 26 12.02 -6.15 7.74
CA ALA A 26 12.35 -5.31 8.90
C ALA A 26 13.83 -4.84 8.90
N GLY A 27 14.66 -5.37 8.01
CA GLY A 27 16.10 -5.08 7.97
C GLY A 27 16.45 -3.71 7.40
N ASP A 28 15.59 -3.15 6.55
CA ASP A 28 15.80 -1.86 5.91
C ASP A 28 14.74 -0.85 6.34
N LEU A 29 15.19 0.26 6.95
CA LEU A 29 14.29 1.34 7.39
C LEU A 29 13.43 1.87 6.22
N ARG A 30 13.97 1.91 5.00
CA ARG A 30 13.25 2.35 3.80
C ARG A 30 12.09 1.42 3.48
N THR A 31 12.32 0.11 3.51
CA THR A 31 11.31 -0.91 3.26
C THR A 31 10.23 -0.89 4.35
N ALA A 32 10.63 -0.73 5.62
CA ALA A 32 9.70 -0.62 6.74
C ALA A 32 8.81 0.63 6.62
N LEU A 33 9.38 1.78 6.24
CA LEU A 33 8.62 3.01 6.00
C LEU A 33 7.65 2.87 4.81
N ALA A 34 8.09 2.28 3.70
CA ALA A 34 7.23 2.05 2.54
C ALA A 34 6.03 1.14 2.88
N LEU A 35 6.28 0.07 3.64
CA LEU A 35 5.21 -0.82 4.11
C LEU A 35 4.27 -0.14 5.10
N LEU A 36 4.82 0.68 6.00
CA LEU A 36 4.00 1.46 6.94
C LEU A 36 3.06 2.40 6.19
N VAL A 37 3.58 3.14 5.21
CA VAL A 37 2.76 4.04 4.37
C VAL A 37 1.69 3.26 3.61
N LEU A 38 2.05 2.13 3.00
CA LEU A 38 1.10 1.27 2.30
C LEU A 38 0.03 0.73 3.25
N LEU A 39 0.42 0.27 4.44
CA LEU A 39 -0.50 -0.21 5.47
C LEU A 39 -1.48 0.89 5.89
N VAL A 40 -0.97 2.10 6.15
CA VAL A 40 -1.80 3.26 6.53
C VAL A 40 -2.81 3.57 5.42
N LEU A 41 -2.36 3.59 4.15
CA LEU A 41 -3.26 3.81 3.01
C LEU A 41 -4.38 2.76 2.92
N VAL A 42 -4.04 1.49 3.09
CA VAL A 42 -5.01 0.40 3.07
C VAL A 42 -5.99 0.50 4.25
N VAL A 43 -5.47 0.78 5.45
CA VAL A 43 -6.31 0.96 6.66
C VAL A 43 -7.26 2.15 6.48
N VAL A 44 -6.78 3.27 5.98
CA VAL A 44 -7.62 4.45 5.69
C VAL A 44 -8.64 4.15 4.60
N ALA A 45 -8.24 3.44 3.54
CA ALA A 45 -9.14 3.09 2.44
C ALA A 45 -10.31 2.18 2.89
N ILE A 46 -10.01 1.19 3.76
CA ILE A 46 -11.05 0.30 4.31
C ILE A 46 -11.83 0.98 5.42
N GLY A 47 -11.15 1.76 6.27
CA GLY A 47 -11.71 2.43 7.43
C GLY A 47 -12.43 3.76 7.13
N ALA A 48 -12.44 4.23 5.89
CA ALA A 48 -13.01 5.52 5.53
C ALA A 48 -14.40 5.79 6.12
N PRO A 49 -15.36 4.84 6.10
CA PRO A 49 -16.70 5.07 6.66
C PRO A 49 -16.72 5.27 8.19
N TRP A 50 -15.70 4.78 8.89
CA TRP A 50 -15.62 4.88 10.36
C TRP A 50 -14.69 6.00 10.83
N ILE A 51 -13.73 6.39 9.98
CA ILE A 51 -12.71 7.41 10.30
C ILE A 51 -13.23 8.81 9.95
N ALA A 52 -13.97 8.96 8.85
CA ALA A 52 -14.47 10.25 8.39
C ALA A 52 -15.62 10.74 9.30
N PRO A 53 -15.50 11.95 9.88
CA PRO A 53 -16.55 12.49 10.76
C PRO A 53 -17.82 12.90 10.00
N TYR A 54 -17.69 13.24 8.72
CA TYR A 54 -18.80 13.70 7.88
C TYR A 54 -18.90 12.90 6.59
N SER A 55 -20.09 12.92 5.96
CA SER A 55 -20.25 12.39 4.61
C SER A 55 -19.47 13.26 3.61
N PRO A 56 -18.71 12.67 2.67
CA PRO A 56 -17.89 13.43 1.70
C PRO A 56 -18.74 14.26 0.73
N THR A 57 -20.04 13.97 0.64
CA THR A 57 -21.00 14.65 -0.24
C THR A 57 -21.94 15.59 0.50
N ALA A 58 -21.94 15.59 1.84
CA ALA A 58 -22.76 16.49 2.63
C ALA A 58 -22.31 17.93 2.38
N GLN A 59 -23.27 18.80 2.03
CA GLN A 59 -23.02 20.22 1.77
C GLN A 59 -23.64 21.04 2.89
N ASP A 60 -22.90 22.02 3.39
CA ASP A 60 -23.37 23.00 4.35
C ASP A 60 -23.10 24.41 3.84
N ILE A 61 -24.12 25.02 3.25
CA ILE A 61 -24.05 26.35 2.64
C ILE A 61 -23.68 27.44 3.65
N ASN A 62 -23.99 27.23 4.94
CA ASN A 62 -23.68 28.20 6.00
C ASN A 62 -22.19 28.18 6.38
N ASN A 63 -21.49 27.09 6.10
CA ASN A 63 -20.07 26.88 6.42
C ASN A 63 -19.20 26.77 5.16
N MET A 64 -19.52 27.50 4.10
CA MET A 64 -18.69 27.56 2.89
C MET A 64 -17.36 28.24 3.19
N LEU A 65 -16.25 27.68 2.68
CA LEU A 65 -14.88 28.21 2.85
C LEU A 65 -14.52 28.47 4.33
N ALA A 66 -15.08 27.70 5.26
CA ALA A 66 -14.75 27.83 6.66
C ALA A 66 -13.29 27.40 6.90
N SER A 67 -12.59 28.19 7.70
CA SER A 67 -11.21 27.90 8.10
C SER A 67 -11.12 26.65 8.98
N PRO A 68 -9.94 25.98 9.00
CA PRO A 68 -9.72 24.85 9.90
C PRO A 68 -10.04 25.20 11.37
N GLY A 69 -10.81 24.34 12.04
CA GLY A 69 -11.27 24.58 13.40
C GLY A 69 -11.95 23.36 14.02
N ALA A 70 -12.58 23.59 15.19
CA ALA A 70 -13.18 22.52 15.99
C ALA A 70 -14.32 21.74 15.29
N GLY A 71 -15.00 22.35 14.33
CA GLY A 71 -16.05 21.69 13.54
C GLY A 71 -15.52 20.95 12.31
N HIS A 72 -14.51 21.50 11.65
CA HIS A 72 -13.91 20.96 10.42
C HIS A 72 -12.39 21.02 10.52
N LEU A 73 -11.73 19.87 10.70
CA LEU A 73 -10.29 19.78 10.98
C LEU A 73 -9.42 20.47 9.90
N LEU A 74 -9.77 20.34 8.63
CA LEU A 74 -9.09 20.96 7.50
C LEU A 74 -9.91 22.08 6.83
N GLY A 75 -11.02 22.50 7.48
CA GLY A 75 -11.95 23.45 6.91
C GLY A 75 -12.89 22.82 5.89
N THR A 76 -13.62 23.68 5.17
CA THR A 76 -14.61 23.30 4.17
C THR A 76 -14.26 23.86 2.79
N ASP A 77 -14.80 23.23 1.76
CA ASP A 77 -14.65 23.70 0.38
C ASP A 77 -15.70 24.78 0.00
N ASP A 78 -15.72 25.13 -1.28
CA ASP A 78 -16.63 26.09 -1.89
C ASP A 78 -18.13 25.69 -1.82
N LEU A 79 -18.41 24.43 -1.51
CA LEU A 79 -19.76 23.90 -1.31
C LEU A 79 -20.05 23.55 0.16
N GLY A 80 -19.18 23.97 1.08
CA GLY A 80 -19.30 23.68 2.52
C GLY A 80 -19.06 22.22 2.89
N ARG A 81 -18.41 21.43 2.00
CA ARG A 81 -18.10 20.02 2.27
C ARG A 81 -16.81 19.91 3.07
N ASP A 82 -16.76 19.00 4.04
CA ASP A 82 -15.59 18.79 4.89
C ASP A 82 -14.40 18.22 4.09
N ILE A 83 -13.30 18.98 4.04
CA ILE A 83 -12.10 18.63 3.27
C ILE A 83 -11.43 17.38 3.86
N PHE A 84 -11.41 17.22 5.18
CA PHE A 84 -10.82 16.05 5.83
C PHE A 84 -11.56 14.76 5.47
N SER A 85 -12.87 14.75 5.53
CA SER A 85 -13.70 13.60 5.14
C SER A 85 -13.52 13.26 3.65
N ARG A 86 -13.45 14.27 2.79
CA ARG A 86 -13.21 14.06 1.35
C ARG A 86 -11.83 13.47 1.06
N LEU A 87 -10.80 13.88 1.81
CA LEU A 87 -9.46 13.32 1.69
C LEU A 87 -9.44 11.83 2.06
N ILE A 88 -10.10 11.46 3.17
CA ILE A 88 -10.21 10.08 3.62
C ILE A 88 -10.96 9.22 2.59
N TYR A 89 -12.10 9.70 2.09
CA TYR A 89 -12.88 8.99 1.07
C TYR A 89 -12.21 8.97 -0.32
N GLY A 90 -11.20 9.81 -0.56
CA GLY A 90 -10.34 9.75 -1.73
C GLY A 90 -9.39 8.54 -1.72
N ALA A 91 -9.01 8.03 -0.54
CA ALA A 91 -8.08 6.91 -0.41
C ALA A 91 -8.57 5.62 -1.09
N PRO A 92 -9.82 5.14 -0.91
CA PRO A 92 -10.35 3.99 -1.63
C PRO A 92 -10.28 4.16 -3.15
N ALA A 93 -10.67 5.34 -3.67
CA ALA A 93 -10.64 5.62 -5.10
C ALA A 93 -9.22 5.50 -5.68
N THR A 94 -8.23 6.03 -4.96
CA THR A 94 -6.82 5.94 -5.34
C THR A 94 -6.32 4.49 -5.34
N VAL A 95 -6.68 3.68 -4.34
CA VAL A 95 -6.32 2.26 -4.27
C VAL A 95 -6.93 1.50 -5.44
N TYR A 96 -8.23 1.68 -5.72
CA TYR A 96 -8.90 1.02 -6.85
C TYR A 96 -8.25 1.41 -8.19
N ALA A 97 -7.98 2.69 -8.41
CA ALA A 97 -7.35 3.16 -9.64
C ALA A 97 -5.94 2.57 -9.81
N SER A 98 -5.16 2.50 -8.74
CA SER A 98 -3.80 1.93 -8.76
C SER A 98 -3.81 0.44 -9.07
N VAL A 99 -4.69 -0.33 -8.42
CA VAL A 99 -4.84 -1.77 -8.68
C VAL A 99 -5.28 -2.01 -10.11
N LEU A 100 -6.27 -1.27 -10.61
CA LEU A 100 -6.74 -1.39 -11.98
C LEU A 100 -5.62 -1.08 -12.98
N ALA A 101 -4.86 -0.01 -12.76
CA ALA A 101 -3.73 0.37 -13.62
C ALA A 101 -2.66 -0.73 -13.67
N VAL A 102 -2.30 -1.31 -12.52
CA VAL A 102 -1.34 -2.43 -12.46
C VAL A 102 -1.88 -3.66 -13.16
N CYS A 103 -3.15 -4.02 -12.96
CA CYS A 103 -3.77 -5.15 -13.64
C CYS A 103 -3.74 -4.99 -15.16
N VAL A 104 -4.06 -3.80 -15.68
CA VAL A 104 -4.01 -3.50 -17.13
C VAL A 104 -2.58 -3.55 -17.63
N ALA A 105 -1.63 -2.95 -16.92
CA ALA A 105 -0.22 -2.97 -17.29
C ALA A 105 0.34 -4.40 -17.37
N VAL A 106 0.01 -5.25 -16.40
CA VAL A 106 0.42 -6.66 -16.38
C VAL A 106 -0.29 -7.45 -17.49
N ALA A 107 -1.58 -7.24 -17.70
CA ALA A 107 -2.36 -7.94 -18.71
C ALA A 107 -1.86 -7.69 -20.14
N ILE A 108 -1.33 -6.50 -20.40
CA ILE A 108 -0.77 -6.14 -21.71
C ILE A 108 0.74 -6.43 -21.74
N GLY A 109 1.49 -5.97 -20.74
CA GLY A 109 2.95 -6.05 -20.70
C GLY A 109 3.48 -7.47 -20.62
N LEU A 110 2.80 -8.36 -19.85
CA LEU A 110 3.26 -9.73 -19.69
C LEU A 110 3.17 -10.54 -21.00
N PRO A 111 2.05 -10.55 -21.76
CA PRO A 111 2.01 -11.24 -23.05
C PRO A 111 2.98 -10.65 -24.06
N VAL A 112 3.09 -9.31 -24.14
CA VAL A 112 4.01 -8.64 -25.06
C VAL A 112 5.46 -8.99 -24.73
N GLY A 113 5.84 -8.92 -23.44
CA GLY A 113 7.17 -9.31 -22.98
C GLY A 113 7.50 -10.79 -23.21
N LEU A 114 6.52 -11.69 -23.02
CA LEU A 114 6.71 -13.11 -23.32
C LEU A 114 6.90 -13.37 -24.80
N ILE A 115 6.11 -12.70 -25.67
CA ILE A 115 6.25 -12.82 -27.11
C ILE A 115 7.61 -12.28 -27.56
N ALA A 116 8.00 -11.11 -27.11
CA ALA A 116 9.30 -10.52 -27.42
C ALA A 116 10.47 -11.42 -26.99
N GLY A 117 10.41 -11.94 -25.75
CA GLY A 117 11.45 -12.83 -25.24
C GLY A 117 11.48 -14.22 -25.86
N PHE A 118 10.33 -14.73 -26.32
CA PHE A 118 10.25 -16.07 -26.94
C PHE A 118 10.65 -16.07 -28.42
N PHE A 119 10.27 -15.04 -29.17
CA PHE A 119 10.57 -14.98 -30.61
C PHE A 119 11.96 -14.43 -30.91
N GLY A 120 12.62 -13.74 -29.97
CA GLY A 120 14.00 -13.23 -30.09
C GLY A 120 14.32 -12.46 -31.39
N GLY A 121 15.33 -11.66 -31.42
CA GLY A 121 15.72 -10.97 -32.65
C GLY A 121 15.06 -9.60 -32.81
N TRP A 122 14.37 -9.32 -33.91
CA TRP A 122 13.84 -8.00 -34.30
C TRP A 122 12.89 -7.34 -33.28
N THR A 123 12.33 -8.11 -32.35
CA THR A 123 11.41 -7.61 -31.31
C THR A 123 12.11 -7.13 -30.04
N ASP A 124 13.41 -7.34 -29.93
CA ASP A 124 14.22 -6.95 -28.75
C ASP A 124 14.78 -5.52 -28.88
N ASP A 125 14.72 -4.92 -30.08
CA ASP A 125 15.25 -3.58 -30.42
C ASP A 125 14.18 -2.46 -30.45
N ILE A 126 12.90 -2.75 -30.13
CA ILE A 126 11.80 -1.79 -30.06
C ILE A 126 11.38 -1.56 -28.60
#